data_7eccf55c389f53ca5562e3510a0a4da7
#
_entry.id   7eccf55c389f53ca5562e3510a0a4da7
#
_cell.length_a   1.000
_cell.length_b   1.000
_cell.length_c   1.000
_cell.angle_alpha   90.00
_cell.angle_beta   90.00
_cell.angle_gamma   90.00
#
_symmetry.space_group_name_H-M   'P 1'
#
loop_
_entity.id
_entity.type
_entity.pdbx_description
1 polymer ?
#
loop_
_entity_poly.entity_id
_entity_poly.type
_entity_poly.pdbx_seq_one_letter_code
_entity_poly.pdbx_strand_id
1 'polypeptide(L)'
;MLKSIELANHFGFKVINGDLSALNRPVTVAELDRPGLELLGLFQFYEKDRIILLGNKEMALIQDSDPDFIYHNCLKIFAPECPAVVITHNNPIPECLMRAARETNVPLFSCDRDTSELSSSIYIYLSEALAPRTAMHACLLEIYGVGEIGRAHV
;
A
#
# COMPACT_ATOMS: atom_id res chain seq x y z
N MET A 1 -14.62 -5.58 -5.77
CA MET A 1 -13.72 -4.48 -5.48
C MET A 1 -12.71 -4.90 -4.42
N LEU A 2 -11.43 -4.66 -4.67
CA LEU A 2 -10.39 -5.01 -3.72
C LEU A 2 -10.36 -4.01 -2.57
N LYS A 3 -10.27 -4.53 -1.34
CA LYS A 3 -10.29 -3.70 -0.13
C LYS A 3 -8.98 -3.81 0.62
N SER A 4 -8.69 -2.80 1.44
CA SER A 4 -7.48 -2.75 2.25
C SER A 4 -7.27 -4.01 3.09
N ILE A 5 -8.34 -4.52 3.73
CA ILE A 5 -8.22 -5.72 4.56
C ILE A 5 -7.83 -6.95 3.73
N GLU A 6 -8.26 -7.03 2.48
CA GLU A 6 -7.90 -8.14 1.60
C GLU A 6 -6.40 -8.14 1.29
N LEU A 7 -5.83 -6.96 1.11
CA LEU A 7 -4.38 -6.82 0.95
C LEU A 7 -3.65 -7.32 2.19
N ALA A 8 -4.08 -6.90 3.37
CA ALA A 8 -3.45 -7.32 4.62
C ALA A 8 -3.55 -8.84 4.81
N ASN A 9 -4.69 -9.43 4.50
CA ASN A 9 -4.88 -10.87 4.63
C ASN A 9 -4.00 -11.64 3.65
N HIS A 10 -3.91 -11.16 2.42
CA HIS A 10 -3.10 -11.84 1.40
C HIS A 10 -1.62 -11.89 1.79
N PHE A 11 -1.08 -10.80 2.30
CA PHE A 11 0.34 -10.70 2.65
C PHE A 11 0.65 -11.05 4.10
N GLY A 12 -0.38 -11.32 4.92
CA GLY A 12 -0.18 -11.64 6.32
C GLY A 12 0.27 -10.45 7.15
N PHE A 13 -0.11 -9.25 6.78
CA PHE A 13 0.26 -8.04 7.53
C PHE A 13 -0.44 -7.99 8.88
N LYS A 14 0.26 -7.42 9.86
CA LYS A 14 -0.33 -7.11 11.14
C LYS A 14 -1.07 -5.77 11.06
N VAL A 15 -2.33 -5.74 11.48
CA VAL A 15 -3.12 -4.51 11.52
C VAL A 15 -2.77 -3.73 12.77
N ILE A 16 -2.22 -2.54 12.60
CA ILE A 16 -1.83 -1.66 13.70
C ILE A 16 -2.89 -0.62 13.98
N ASN A 17 -3.54 -0.08 12.94
CA ASN A 17 -4.54 0.97 13.05
C ASN A 17 -5.58 0.83 11.96
N GLY A 18 -6.80 1.31 12.21
CA GLY A 18 -7.90 1.31 11.28
C GLY A 18 -9.08 0.51 11.81
N ASP A 19 -10.27 1.12 11.82
CA ASP A 19 -11.51 0.41 12.18
C ASP A 19 -12.06 -0.32 10.95
N LEU A 20 -13.24 -0.93 11.08
CA LEU A 20 -13.85 -1.68 9.97
C LEU A 20 -14.08 -0.80 8.75
N SER A 21 -14.47 0.45 8.96
CA SER A 21 -14.68 1.39 7.87
C SER A 21 -13.38 1.64 7.11
N ALA A 22 -12.28 1.89 7.83
CA ALA A 22 -10.97 2.10 7.22
C ALA A 22 -10.49 0.86 6.48
N LEU A 23 -10.64 -0.31 7.07
CA LEU A 23 -10.19 -1.56 6.47
C LEU A 23 -11.00 -1.96 5.23
N ASN A 24 -12.16 -1.32 5.04
CA ASN A 24 -12.96 -1.50 3.84
C ASN A 24 -12.65 -0.48 2.74
N ARG A 25 -11.65 0.38 2.93
CA ARG A 25 -11.25 1.34 1.89
C ARG A 25 -10.88 0.62 0.61
N PRO A 26 -11.28 1.15 -0.56
CA PRO A 26 -10.94 0.51 -1.83
C PRO A 26 -9.47 0.70 -2.19
N VAL A 27 -8.89 -0.32 -2.79
CA VAL A 27 -7.57 -0.25 -3.43
C VAL A 27 -7.83 -0.18 -4.93
N THR A 28 -7.48 0.94 -5.55
CA THR A 28 -7.90 1.22 -6.93
C THR A 28 -6.76 1.27 -7.93
N VAL A 29 -5.52 1.43 -7.48
CA VAL A 29 -4.36 1.51 -8.36
C VAL A 29 -3.27 0.57 -7.85
N ALA A 30 -2.44 0.10 -8.77
CA ALA A 30 -1.37 -0.85 -8.45
C ALA A 30 -0.08 -0.14 -8.03
N GLU A 31 0.08 1.12 -8.41
CA GLU A 31 1.27 1.89 -8.06
C GLU A 31 1.36 2.15 -6.57
N LEU A 32 2.58 2.10 -6.07
CA LEU A 32 2.90 2.34 -4.67
C LEU A 32 3.68 3.64 -4.54
N ASP A 33 3.70 4.20 -3.33
CA ASP A 33 4.45 5.42 -3.08
C ASP A 33 5.33 5.26 -1.85
N ARG A 34 6.54 5.81 -1.91
CA ARG A 34 7.46 5.94 -0.79
C ARG A 34 7.61 7.44 -0.52
N PRO A 35 6.93 7.99 0.49
CA PRO A 35 6.68 9.43 0.59
C PRO A 35 7.82 10.23 1.23
N GLY A 36 9.06 10.02 0.76
CA GLY A 36 10.20 10.76 1.30
C GLY A 36 10.04 12.28 1.19
N LEU A 37 9.63 12.76 0.02
CA LEU A 37 9.43 14.20 -0.19
C LEU A 37 8.26 14.73 0.62
N GLU A 38 7.17 13.99 0.66
CA GLU A 38 5.97 14.40 1.39
C GLU A 38 6.22 14.47 2.90
N LEU A 39 7.05 13.58 3.42
CA LEU A 39 7.46 13.65 4.83
C LEU A 39 8.20 14.95 5.14
N LEU A 40 8.83 15.56 4.15
CA LEU A 40 9.51 16.85 4.26
C LEU A 40 8.60 18.03 3.91
N GLY A 41 7.32 17.78 3.67
CA GLY A 41 6.35 18.82 3.39
C GLY A 41 6.22 19.21 1.92
N LEU A 42 6.81 18.43 1.01
CA LEU A 42 6.78 18.70 -0.43
C LEU A 42 5.73 17.80 -1.08
N PHE A 43 4.58 18.38 -1.41
CA PHE A 43 3.43 17.62 -1.90
C PHE A 43 3.14 17.81 -3.39
N GLN A 44 4.03 18.46 -4.12
CA GLN A 44 3.87 18.62 -5.55
C GLN A 44 3.86 17.24 -6.22
N PHE A 45 2.84 16.96 -7.05
CA PHE A 45 2.63 15.67 -7.72
C PHE A 45 2.29 14.50 -6.79
N TYR A 46 1.89 14.77 -5.55
CA TYR A 46 1.49 13.69 -4.65
C TYR A 46 0.17 13.06 -5.09
N GLU A 47 0.16 11.73 -5.15
CA GLU A 47 -1.00 10.93 -5.53
C GLU A 47 -1.60 10.29 -4.28
N LYS A 48 -2.84 10.62 -3.96
CA LYS A 48 -3.47 10.24 -2.68
C LYS A 48 -3.97 8.80 -2.63
N ASP A 49 -4.19 8.17 -3.77
CA ASP A 49 -4.87 6.87 -3.87
C ASP A 49 -3.92 5.68 -3.88
N ARG A 50 -2.64 5.90 -3.62
CA ARG A 50 -1.62 4.85 -3.65
C ARG A 50 -1.39 4.26 -2.26
N ILE A 51 -1.02 2.97 -2.25
CA ILE A 51 -0.52 2.36 -1.02
C ILE A 51 0.83 3.00 -0.70
N ILE A 52 1.00 3.36 0.56
CA ILE A 52 2.23 3.99 1.06
C ILE A 52 3.11 2.93 1.69
N LEU A 53 4.39 2.89 1.30
CA LEU A 53 5.39 2.04 1.95
C LEU A 53 6.37 2.90 2.74
N LEU A 54 6.56 2.55 4.00
CA LEU A 54 7.53 3.19 4.88
C LEU A 54 8.60 2.16 5.22
N GLY A 55 9.74 2.28 4.54
CA GLY A 55 10.88 1.41 4.75
C GLY A 55 11.92 2.04 5.66
N ASN A 56 13.10 1.42 5.71
CA ASN A 56 14.16 1.89 6.60
C ASN A 56 14.54 3.35 6.35
N LYS A 57 14.57 3.77 5.08
CA LYS A 57 14.93 5.16 4.74
C LYS A 57 13.92 6.15 5.26
N GLU A 58 12.64 5.87 5.04
CA GLU A 58 11.58 6.76 5.52
C GLU A 58 11.54 6.80 7.04
N MET A 59 11.72 5.66 7.70
CA MET A 59 11.73 5.61 9.16
C MET A 59 12.92 6.36 9.75
N ALA A 60 14.08 6.29 9.09
CA ALA A 60 15.26 7.07 9.51
C ALA A 60 15.00 8.57 9.38
N LEU A 61 14.38 8.98 8.26
CA LEU A 61 14.01 10.37 8.06
C LEU A 61 13.06 10.87 9.14
N ILE A 62 12.07 10.08 9.48
CA ILE A 62 11.10 10.41 10.54
C ILE A 62 11.82 10.58 11.87
N GLN A 63 12.75 9.68 12.19
CA GLN A 63 13.49 9.70 13.43
C GLN A 63 14.37 10.95 13.57
N ASP A 64 14.92 11.41 12.45
CA ASP A 64 15.84 12.57 12.43
C ASP A 64 15.10 13.91 12.28
N SER A 65 13.79 13.90 12.20
CA SER A 65 13.00 15.11 11.97
C SER A 65 12.21 15.51 13.21
N ASP A 66 11.74 16.75 13.24
CA ASP A 66 10.88 17.25 14.32
C ASP A 66 9.56 16.48 14.32
N PRO A 67 9.14 15.90 15.46
CA PRO A 67 7.93 15.09 15.51
C PRO A 67 6.65 15.83 15.11
N ASP A 68 6.53 17.11 15.49
CA ASP A 68 5.33 17.88 15.13
C ASP A 68 5.25 18.14 13.63
N PHE A 69 6.40 18.42 13.02
CA PHE A 69 6.49 18.61 11.57
C PHE A 69 6.07 17.33 10.84
N ILE A 70 6.60 16.18 11.27
CA ILE A 70 6.25 14.89 10.71
C ILE A 70 4.76 14.59 10.90
N TYR A 71 4.23 14.85 12.10
CA TYR A 71 2.81 14.64 12.39
C TYR A 71 1.92 15.40 11.40
N HIS A 72 2.19 16.69 11.21
CA HIS A 72 1.36 17.52 10.32
C HIS A 72 1.47 17.07 8.86
N ASN A 73 2.65 16.65 8.43
CA ASN A 73 2.80 16.13 7.07
C ASN A 73 2.11 14.79 6.90
N CYS A 74 2.16 13.93 7.92
CA CYS A 74 1.44 12.66 7.89
C CYS A 74 -0.07 12.82 7.84
N LEU A 75 -0.64 13.87 8.42
CA LEU A 75 -2.06 14.14 8.28
C LEU A 75 -2.47 14.29 6.81
N LYS A 76 -1.58 14.84 5.99
CA LYS A 76 -1.84 14.99 4.56
C LYS A 76 -1.55 13.70 3.78
N ILE A 77 -0.48 12.99 4.15
CA ILE A 77 -0.11 11.73 3.51
C ILE A 77 -1.22 10.68 3.73
N PHE A 78 -1.76 10.64 4.93
CA PHE A 78 -2.81 9.69 5.32
C PHE A 78 -4.19 10.21 4.94
N ALA A 79 -4.34 10.68 3.71
CA ALA A 79 -5.60 11.22 3.20
C ALA A 79 -6.70 10.16 3.21
N PRO A 80 -7.98 10.58 3.17
CA PRO A 80 -9.09 9.59 3.15
C PRO A 80 -9.01 8.61 1.99
N GLU A 81 -8.38 8.99 0.88
CA GLU A 81 -8.22 8.15 -0.29
C GLU A 81 -7.07 7.15 -0.14
N CYS A 82 -6.21 7.32 0.86
CA CYS A 82 -5.08 6.41 1.06
C CYS A 82 -5.59 5.03 1.49
N PRO A 83 -5.36 3.99 0.68
CA PRO A 83 -5.92 2.68 1.00
C PRO A 83 -5.19 1.97 2.13
N ALA A 84 -3.88 2.21 2.27
CA ALA A 84 -3.09 1.55 3.31
C ALA A 84 -1.71 2.17 3.43
N VAL A 85 -1.16 2.09 4.63
CA VAL A 85 0.24 2.42 4.93
C VAL A 85 0.87 1.17 5.49
N VAL A 86 1.99 0.73 4.91
CA VAL A 86 2.68 -0.50 5.34
C VAL A 86 4.08 -0.16 5.82
N ILE A 87 4.37 -0.51 7.06
CA ILE A 87 5.70 -0.35 7.66
C ILE A 87 6.43 -1.69 7.54
N THR A 88 7.62 -1.66 6.94
CA THR A 88 8.41 -2.86 6.67
C THR A 88 9.52 -3.06 7.69
N HIS A 89 10.24 -4.18 7.60
CA HIS A 89 11.40 -4.51 8.43
C HIS A 89 11.10 -4.52 9.94
N ASN A 90 9.86 -4.72 10.35
CA ASN A 90 9.47 -4.62 11.75
C ASN A 90 9.94 -3.32 12.43
N ASN A 91 10.02 -2.23 11.67
CA ASN A 91 10.42 -0.95 12.24
C ASN A 91 9.48 -0.55 13.37
N PRO A 92 10.01 -0.08 14.51
CA PRO A 92 9.16 0.48 15.55
C PRO A 92 8.45 1.71 15.05
N ILE A 93 7.24 1.96 15.53
CA ILE A 93 6.38 3.02 15.03
C ILE A 93 6.46 4.22 15.98
N PRO A 94 7.00 5.36 15.52
CA PRO A 94 7.09 6.55 16.37
C PRO A 94 5.70 7.07 16.75
N GLU A 95 5.59 7.69 17.91
CA GLU A 95 4.30 8.18 18.40
C GLU A 95 3.69 9.25 17.49
N CYS A 96 4.51 10.10 16.87
CA CYS A 96 3.99 11.12 15.95
C CYS A 96 3.26 10.46 14.75
N LEU A 97 3.76 9.34 14.27
CA LEU A 97 3.15 8.60 13.18
C LEU A 97 1.87 7.90 13.66
N MET A 98 1.91 7.28 14.83
CA MET A 98 0.72 6.64 15.42
C MET A 98 -0.39 7.66 15.67
N ARG A 99 -0.02 8.84 16.15
CA ARG A 99 -0.98 9.91 16.40
C ARG A 99 -1.67 10.33 15.11
N ALA A 100 -0.91 10.53 14.04
CA ALA A 100 -1.47 10.88 12.74
C ALA A 100 -2.36 9.74 12.20
N ALA A 101 -1.95 8.50 12.40
CA ALA A 101 -2.74 7.36 11.95
C ALA A 101 -4.08 7.29 12.67
N ARG A 102 -4.07 7.48 14.00
CA ARG A 102 -5.31 7.49 14.79
C ARG A 102 -6.23 8.63 14.35
N GLU A 103 -5.68 9.81 14.15
CA GLU A 103 -6.42 11.00 13.75
C GLU A 103 -7.14 10.80 12.41
N THR A 104 -6.47 10.17 11.45
CA THR A 104 -6.99 9.98 10.09
C THR A 104 -7.71 8.66 9.89
N ASN A 105 -7.63 7.76 10.86
CA ASN A 105 -8.18 6.40 10.75
C ASN A 105 -7.58 5.61 9.57
N VAL A 106 -6.38 5.96 9.12
CA VAL A 106 -5.76 5.28 7.97
C VAL A 106 -5.47 3.81 8.32
N PRO A 107 -5.69 2.88 7.39
CA PRO A 107 -5.25 1.50 7.60
C PRO A 107 -3.72 1.48 7.69
N LEU A 108 -3.20 1.14 8.85
CA LEU A 108 -1.75 1.05 9.11
C LEU A 108 -1.39 -0.40 9.40
N PHE A 109 -0.51 -0.94 8.59
CA PHE A 109 -0.07 -2.33 8.69
C PHE A 109 1.43 -2.39 8.94
N SER A 110 1.88 -3.49 9.53
CA SER A 110 3.31 -3.74 9.69
C SER A 110 3.65 -5.16 9.25
N CYS A 111 4.89 -5.36 8.85
CA CYS A 111 5.43 -6.66 8.47
C CYS A 111 6.95 -6.67 8.66
N ASP A 112 7.54 -7.87 8.60
CA ASP A 112 8.98 -8.06 8.73
C ASP A 112 9.70 -8.14 7.39
N ARG A 113 9.00 -7.89 6.28
CA ARG A 113 9.53 -8.09 4.93
C ARG A 113 10.40 -6.93 4.49
N ASP A 114 11.30 -7.21 3.54
CA ASP A 114 12.12 -6.21 2.86
C ASP A 114 11.25 -5.30 1.99
N THR A 115 11.54 -4.01 2.00
CA THR A 115 10.69 -3.01 1.32
C THR A 115 10.68 -3.20 -0.19
N SER A 116 11.84 -3.40 -0.79
CA SER A 116 11.94 -3.53 -2.26
C SER A 116 11.26 -4.80 -2.75
N GLU A 117 11.47 -5.91 -2.04
CA GLU A 117 10.83 -7.17 -2.37
C GLU A 117 9.31 -7.07 -2.21
N LEU A 118 8.87 -6.48 -1.11
CA LEU A 118 7.44 -6.30 -0.87
C LEU A 118 6.79 -5.40 -1.91
N SER A 119 7.47 -4.31 -2.28
CA SER A 119 6.99 -3.39 -3.30
C SER A 119 6.69 -4.13 -4.61
N SER A 120 7.62 -4.97 -5.06
CA SER A 120 7.44 -5.77 -6.27
C SER A 120 6.29 -6.75 -6.12
N SER A 121 6.20 -7.43 -4.99
CA SER A 121 5.15 -8.43 -4.73
C SER A 121 3.77 -7.78 -4.71
N ILE A 122 3.62 -6.64 -4.06
CA ILE A 122 2.35 -5.92 -4.01
C ILE A 122 1.95 -5.45 -5.41
N TYR A 123 2.91 -4.88 -6.16
CA TYR A 123 2.61 -4.40 -7.51
C TYR A 123 2.10 -5.53 -8.41
N ILE A 124 2.74 -6.68 -8.37
CA ILE A 124 2.33 -7.84 -9.17
C ILE A 124 0.92 -8.30 -8.74
N TYR A 125 0.71 -8.43 -7.43
CA TYR A 125 -0.59 -8.85 -6.91
C TYR A 125 -1.71 -7.90 -7.33
N LEU A 126 -1.48 -6.60 -7.17
CA LEU A 126 -2.50 -5.59 -7.51
C LEU A 126 -2.72 -5.50 -9.01
N SER A 127 -1.67 -5.62 -9.80
CA SER A 127 -1.81 -5.59 -11.26
C SER A 127 -2.73 -6.71 -11.75
N GLU A 128 -2.63 -7.89 -11.15
CA GLU A 128 -3.51 -9.00 -11.47
C GLU A 128 -4.91 -8.80 -10.90
N ALA A 129 -5.01 -8.38 -9.64
CA ALA A 129 -6.28 -8.24 -8.96
C ALA A 129 -7.14 -7.11 -9.56
N LEU A 130 -6.51 -6.07 -10.08
CA LEU A 130 -7.19 -4.91 -10.66
C LEU A 130 -7.32 -4.98 -12.17
N ALA A 131 -6.80 -6.03 -12.81
CA ALA A 131 -6.88 -6.18 -14.25
C ALA A 131 -8.34 -6.29 -14.70
N PRO A 132 -8.71 -5.65 -15.83
CA PRO A 132 -10.07 -5.78 -16.35
C PRO A 132 -10.38 -7.23 -16.70
N ARG A 133 -11.58 -7.66 -16.38
CA ARG A 133 -12.05 -9.00 -16.72
C ARG A 133 -13.21 -8.89 -17.69
N THR A 134 -13.09 -9.61 -18.79
CA THR A 134 -14.14 -9.66 -19.80
C THR A 134 -14.45 -11.10 -20.14
N ALA A 135 -15.65 -11.33 -20.68
CA ALA A 135 -16.00 -12.66 -21.17
C ALA A 135 -15.07 -13.12 -22.29
N MET A 136 -14.67 -12.21 -23.15
CA MET A 136 -13.73 -12.52 -24.22
C MET A 136 -12.39 -13.00 -23.66
N HIS A 137 -11.91 -12.37 -22.63
CA HIS A 137 -10.67 -12.78 -22.01
C HIS A 137 -10.75 -14.22 -21.51
N ALA A 138 -11.82 -14.56 -20.83
CA ALA A 138 -12.02 -15.92 -20.34
C ALA A 138 -12.07 -16.93 -21.49
N CYS A 139 -12.75 -16.59 -22.58
CA CYS A 139 -12.85 -17.47 -23.73
C CYS A 139 -11.49 -17.71 -24.36
N LEU A 140 -10.69 -16.69 -24.49
CA LEU A 140 -9.35 -16.84 -25.05
C LEU A 140 -8.48 -17.76 -24.23
N LEU A 141 -8.55 -17.67 -22.94
CA LEU A 141 -7.80 -18.55 -22.05
C LEU A 141 -8.19 -20.00 -22.25
N GLU A 142 -9.45 -20.27 -22.44
CA GLU A 142 -9.95 -21.61 -22.68
C GLU A 142 -9.44 -22.18 -24.00
N ILE A 143 -9.43 -21.37 -25.05
CA ILE A 143 -8.94 -21.78 -26.36
C ILE A 143 -7.48 -22.18 -26.29
N TYR A 144 -6.72 -21.43 -25.58
CA TYR A 144 -5.32 -21.72 -25.46
C TYR A 144 -4.99 -22.79 -24.51
N GLY A 145 -5.98 -23.14 -23.82
CA GLY A 145 -5.75 -24.28 -23.04
C GLY A 145 -5.15 -25.29 -23.88
N VAL A 146 -4.90 -24.65 -24.96
CA VAL A 146 -4.37 -24.84 -25.38
C VAL A 146 -3.55 -24.53 -25.33
N GLY A 147 -3.44 -23.82 -25.65
CA GLY A 147 -2.95 -23.43 -25.24
C GLY A 147 -2.45 -23.39 -25.28
N GLU A 148 -2.17 -23.22 -25.29
CA GLU A 148 -1.79 -23.09 -24.89
C GLU A 148 -1.34 -22.89 -24.91
N ILE A 149 -1.28 -23.23 -25.53
CA ILE A 149 -0.92 -23.04 -25.30
C ILE A 149 -0.30 -22.80 -24.93
N GLY A 150 -0.09 -22.78 -25.37
CA GLY A 150 0.38 -22.45 -24.58
C GLY A 150 0.94 -22.14 -24.37
N ARG A 151 1.18 -21.92 -24.40
CA ARG A 151 1.55 -21.72 -23.71
C ARG A 151 2.04 -21.51 -23.44
N ALA A 152 1.95 -21.52 -24.11
CA ALA A 152 2.20 -21.36 -23.51
C ALA A 152 2.48 -21.32 -23.37
N HIS A 153 2.48 -21.40 -23.69
CA HIS A 153 2.62 -21.51 -23.19
C HIS A 153 2.96 -21.25 -23.12
N VAL A 154 2.97 -21.07 -23.64
CA VAL A 154 3.01 -20.81 -23.38
C VAL A 154 3.06 -20.92 -23.18
#